data_ffce83c4ca4505ff0c10bb72f5ca5bf9
#
_entry.id   ffce83c4ca4505ff0c10bb72f5ca5bf9
#
_cell.length_a   1.000
_cell.length_b   1.000
_cell.length_c   1.000
_cell.angle_alpha   90.00
_cell.angle_beta   90.00
_cell.angle_gamma   90.00
#
_symmetry.space_group_name_H-M   'P 1'
#
loop_
_entity.id
_entity.type
_entity.pdbx_description
1 polymer ?
#
loop_
_entity_poly.entity_id
_entity_poly.type
_entity_poly.pdbx_seq_one_letter_code
_entity_poly.pdbx_strand_id
1 'polypeptide(L)'
;MYPEELVLPMKKELTDVGFEELTTPDKVESVVNTKGTTLVVVNSVCGCAARNARPAVKMAVKDSAHKPTKLATVFAGVDKDAVAKAREFMLPYPPSSPSIALFKDGELVHMIERHHIEGRSAEMIADNLKMAFDEYC
;
A
#
# COMPACT_ATOMS: atom_id res chain seq x y z
N MET A 1 -5.94 11.69 16.49
CA MET A 1 -5.97 11.99 15.03
C MET A 1 -4.87 12.98 14.69
N TYR A 2 -4.23 12.81 13.55
CA TYR A 2 -3.11 13.66 13.16
C TYR A 2 -3.62 14.92 12.45
N PRO A 3 -2.93 16.08 12.62
CA PRO A 3 -3.29 17.29 11.87
C PRO A 3 -3.19 17.06 10.35
N GLU A 4 -4.11 17.66 9.62
CA GLU A 4 -4.15 17.53 8.16
C GLU A 4 -2.86 18.01 7.50
N GLU A 5 -2.32 19.14 7.95
CA GLU A 5 -1.07 19.67 7.40
C GLU A 5 0.13 18.75 7.63
N LEU A 6 0.08 17.86 8.61
CA LEU A 6 1.14 16.88 8.84
C LEU A 6 1.05 15.73 7.82
N VAL A 7 -0.14 15.20 7.61
CA VAL A 7 -0.33 13.99 6.80
C VAL A 7 -0.45 14.28 5.30
N LEU A 8 -0.86 15.49 4.93
CA LEU A 8 -1.05 15.82 3.52
C LEU A 8 0.19 15.59 2.67
N PRO A 9 1.40 16.07 3.06
CA PRO A 9 2.61 15.77 2.28
C PRO A 9 2.91 14.27 2.19
N MET A 10 2.61 13.51 3.24
CA MET A 10 2.83 12.07 3.26
C MET A 10 1.88 11.34 2.32
N LYS A 11 0.64 11.81 2.21
CA LYS A 11 -0.33 11.28 1.24
C LYS A 11 0.12 11.60 -0.18
N LYS A 12 0.62 12.83 -0.40
CA LYS A 12 1.06 13.29 -1.72
C LYS A 12 2.25 12.50 -2.25
N GLU A 13 3.12 11.98 -1.39
CA GLU A 13 4.21 11.14 -1.85
C GLU A 13 3.72 9.97 -2.70
N LEU A 14 2.55 9.44 -2.38
CA LEU A 14 1.97 8.32 -3.13
C LEU A 14 1.02 8.81 -4.22
N THR A 15 0.16 9.79 -3.94
CA THR A 15 -0.78 10.27 -4.97
C THR A 15 -0.06 10.91 -6.14
N ASP A 16 1.09 11.54 -5.92
CA ASP A 16 1.90 12.14 -7.00
C ASP A 16 2.49 11.10 -7.95
N VAL A 17 2.56 9.84 -7.55
CA VAL A 17 3.05 8.75 -8.41
C VAL A 17 1.94 7.80 -8.85
N GLY A 18 0.70 8.24 -8.77
CA GLY A 18 -0.44 7.53 -9.36
C GLY A 18 -1.30 6.72 -8.40
N PHE A 19 -1.04 6.78 -7.10
CA PHE A 19 -1.89 6.08 -6.13
C PHE A 19 -3.19 6.85 -5.91
N GLU A 20 -4.29 6.13 -5.92
CA GLU A 20 -5.59 6.68 -5.57
C GLU A 20 -5.77 6.60 -4.06
N GLU A 21 -6.10 7.72 -3.42
CA GLU A 21 -6.37 7.76 -1.99
C GLU A 21 -7.79 7.29 -1.72
N LEU A 22 -7.92 6.23 -0.91
CA LEU A 22 -9.22 5.64 -0.57
C LEU A 22 -9.60 6.10 0.85
N THR A 23 -10.66 6.87 0.95
CA THR A 23 -11.07 7.49 2.21
C THR A 23 -12.34 6.89 2.82
N THR A 24 -13.02 6.00 2.10
CA THR A 24 -14.24 5.34 2.57
C THR A 24 -14.18 3.84 2.35
N PRO A 25 -14.91 3.06 3.17
CA PRO A 25 -14.98 1.60 2.99
C PRO A 25 -15.50 1.18 1.61
N ASP A 26 -16.47 1.91 1.08
CA ASP A 26 -17.06 1.60 -0.23
C ASP A 26 -16.04 1.72 -1.34
N LYS A 27 -15.19 2.74 -1.28
CA LYS A 27 -14.11 2.92 -2.27
C LYS A 27 -13.08 1.78 -2.17
N VAL A 28 -12.74 1.38 -0.96
CA VAL A 28 -11.81 0.26 -0.74
C VAL A 28 -12.37 -1.01 -1.36
N GLU A 29 -13.62 -1.34 -1.04
CA GLU A 29 -14.26 -2.55 -1.56
C GLU A 29 -14.32 -2.54 -3.08
N SER A 30 -14.73 -1.43 -3.66
CA SER A 30 -14.84 -1.27 -5.12
C SER A 30 -13.49 -1.47 -5.81
N VAL A 31 -12.42 -0.87 -5.28
CA VAL A 31 -11.09 -0.93 -5.88
C VAL A 31 -10.47 -2.31 -5.73
N VAL A 32 -10.55 -2.91 -4.53
CA VAL A 32 -9.97 -4.25 -4.30
C VAL A 32 -10.66 -5.32 -5.12
N ASN A 33 -11.98 -5.24 -5.25
CA ASN A 33 -12.76 -6.24 -6.00
C ASN A 33 -12.71 -6.06 -7.52
N THR A 34 -11.97 -5.08 -8.00
CA THR A 34 -11.80 -4.87 -9.44
C THR A 34 -11.00 -6.03 -10.04
N LYS A 35 -11.37 -6.42 -11.26
CA LYS A 35 -10.62 -7.41 -12.01
C LYS A 35 -9.23 -6.89 -12.34
N GLY A 36 -8.23 -7.78 -12.30
CA GLY A 36 -6.83 -7.44 -12.50
C GLY A 36 -6.11 -7.29 -11.17
N THR A 37 -4.95 -6.65 -11.18
CA THR A 37 -4.12 -6.51 -9.98
C THR A 37 -4.25 -5.13 -9.35
N THR A 38 -4.29 -5.09 -8.01
CA THR A 38 -4.38 -3.86 -7.24
C THR A 38 -3.33 -3.88 -6.13
N LEU A 39 -2.50 -2.85 -6.09
CA LEU A 39 -1.55 -2.67 -4.99
C LEU A 39 -2.19 -1.69 -4.00
N VAL A 40 -2.30 -2.12 -2.74
CA VAL A 40 -2.84 -1.27 -1.66
C VAL A 40 -1.75 -1.05 -0.62
N VAL A 41 -1.42 0.21 -0.39
CA VAL A 41 -0.46 0.60 0.64
C VAL A 41 -1.20 1.18 1.84
N VAL A 42 -1.00 0.58 3.00
CA VAL A 42 -1.44 1.20 4.27
C VAL A 42 -0.33 2.14 4.69
N ASN A 43 -0.52 3.42 4.42
CA ASN A 43 0.44 4.47 4.74
C ASN A 43 0.35 4.86 6.22
N SER A 44 1.39 5.48 6.75
CA SER A 44 1.38 5.94 8.14
C SER A 44 2.40 7.06 8.35
N VAL A 45 2.34 7.70 9.52
CA VAL A 45 3.30 8.74 9.92
C VAL A 45 4.62 8.16 10.41
N CYS A 46 4.71 6.85 10.60
CA CYS A 46 5.88 6.16 11.14
C CYS A 46 7.14 6.43 10.29
N GLY A 47 8.30 6.49 10.96
CA GLY A 47 9.59 6.63 10.27
C GLY A 47 9.87 5.54 9.27
N CYS A 48 9.42 4.31 9.54
CA CYS A 48 9.58 3.20 8.58
C CYS A 48 8.70 3.39 7.33
N ALA A 49 7.59 4.10 7.42
CA ALA A 49 6.84 4.50 6.24
C ALA A 49 7.61 5.55 5.43
N ALA A 50 8.16 6.56 6.11
CA ALA A 50 8.88 7.65 5.44
C ALA A 50 10.17 7.20 4.78
N ARG A 51 10.96 6.37 5.45
CA ARG A 51 12.28 5.97 4.97
C ARG A 51 12.28 4.69 4.14
N ASN A 52 11.33 3.81 4.37
CA ASN A 52 11.34 2.47 3.77
C ASN A 52 10.13 2.22 2.87
N ALA A 53 8.91 2.23 3.40
CA ALA A 53 7.72 1.81 2.65
C ALA A 53 7.40 2.73 1.47
N ARG A 54 7.25 4.04 1.72
CA ARG A 54 6.91 4.97 0.63
C ARG A 54 7.97 5.02 -0.47
N PRO A 55 9.28 5.16 -0.14
CA PRO A 55 10.30 5.10 -1.19
C PRO A 55 10.30 3.78 -1.95
N ALA A 56 10.08 2.65 -1.26
CA ALA A 56 10.09 1.33 -1.90
C ALA A 56 8.99 1.19 -2.94
N VAL A 57 7.75 1.58 -2.60
CA VAL A 57 6.64 1.45 -3.56
C VAL A 57 6.81 2.39 -4.74
N LYS A 58 7.37 3.59 -4.50
CA LYS A 58 7.66 4.54 -5.59
C LYS A 58 8.67 3.95 -6.56
N MET A 59 9.75 3.35 -6.05
CA MET A 59 10.77 2.69 -6.87
C MET A 59 10.19 1.52 -7.65
N ALA A 60 9.44 0.65 -6.98
CA ALA A 60 8.88 -0.55 -7.60
C ALA A 60 7.92 -0.18 -8.73
N VAL A 61 7.04 0.77 -8.50
CA VAL A 61 6.06 1.20 -9.50
C VAL A 61 6.75 1.87 -10.69
N LYS A 62 7.79 2.66 -10.44
CA LYS A 62 8.53 3.36 -11.50
C LYS A 62 9.36 2.40 -12.35
N ASP A 63 10.07 1.47 -11.71
CA ASP A 63 11.13 0.69 -12.36
C ASP A 63 10.70 -0.68 -12.86
N SER A 64 9.53 -1.17 -12.44
CA SER A 64 9.08 -2.52 -12.85
C SER A 64 8.61 -2.57 -14.29
N ALA A 65 8.93 -3.68 -14.97
CA ALA A 65 8.41 -3.97 -16.30
C ALA A 65 6.93 -4.34 -16.27
N HIS A 66 6.52 -5.06 -15.21
CA HIS A 66 5.13 -5.45 -15.00
C HIS A 66 4.58 -4.63 -13.83
N LYS A 67 3.43 -4.01 -14.00
CA LYS A 67 2.85 -3.12 -12.99
C LYS A 67 1.42 -3.52 -12.64
N PRO A 68 1.00 -3.30 -11.38
CA PRO A 68 -0.40 -3.49 -11.02
C PRO A 68 -1.33 -2.63 -11.88
N THR A 69 -2.51 -3.15 -12.14
CA THR A 69 -3.53 -2.43 -12.91
C THR A 69 -3.98 -1.16 -12.16
N LYS A 70 -4.09 -1.26 -10.84
CA LYS A 70 -4.48 -0.14 -9.98
C LYS A 70 -3.52 0.02 -8.82
N LEU A 71 -3.34 1.27 -8.41
CA LEU A 71 -2.52 1.65 -7.25
C LEU A 71 -3.42 2.42 -6.30
N ALA A 72 -3.50 1.98 -5.05
CA ALA A 72 -4.37 2.61 -4.06
C ALA A 72 -3.70 2.68 -2.70
N THR A 73 -4.13 3.61 -1.88
CA THR A 73 -3.58 3.79 -0.53
C THR A 73 -4.67 4.20 0.46
N VAL A 74 -4.52 3.74 1.70
CA VAL A 74 -5.31 4.19 2.84
C VAL A 74 -4.33 4.68 3.91
N PHE A 75 -4.76 5.60 4.79
CA PHE A 75 -3.86 6.20 5.77
C PHE A 75 -4.25 5.79 7.19
N ALA A 76 -3.40 4.99 7.83
CA ALA A 76 -3.62 4.52 9.19
C ALA A 76 -3.63 5.69 10.18
N GLY A 77 -4.61 5.70 11.07
CA GLY A 77 -4.77 6.75 12.07
C GLY A 77 -5.51 7.98 11.58
N VAL A 78 -5.88 8.03 10.30
CA VAL A 78 -6.63 9.15 9.69
C VAL A 78 -7.95 8.65 9.14
N ASP A 79 -7.92 7.79 8.13
CA ASP A 79 -9.12 7.27 7.47
C ASP A 79 -9.46 5.89 8.06
N LYS A 80 -9.89 5.89 9.33
CA LYS A 80 -10.03 4.67 10.14
C LYS A 80 -10.95 3.62 9.54
N ASP A 81 -12.09 4.05 8.99
CA ASP A 81 -13.06 3.10 8.42
C ASP A 81 -12.55 2.49 7.12
N ALA A 82 -11.87 3.29 6.30
CA ALA A 82 -11.24 2.79 5.08
C ALA A 82 -10.13 1.80 5.40
N VAL A 83 -9.30 2.11 6.41
CA VAL A 83 -8.22 1.22 6.86
C VAL A 83 -8.79 -0.10 7.39
N ALA A 84 -9.85 -0.03 8.19
CA ALA A 84 -10.50 -1.24 8.73
C ALA A 84 -11.02 -2.13 7.59
N LYS A 85 -11.61 -1.51 6.57
CA LYS A 85 -12.12 -2.26 5.41
C LYS A 85 -10.98 -2.91 4.64
N ALA A 86 -9.89 -2.17 4.40
CA ALA A 86 -8.72 -2.72 3.72
C ALA A 86 -8.17 -3.93 4.48
N ARG A 87 -8.11 -3.85 5.80
CA ARG A 87 -7.62 -4.94 6.64
C ARG A 87 -8.48 -6.20 6.58
N GLU A 88 -9.78 -6.07 6.33
CA GLU A 88 -10.63 -7.23 6.13
C GLU A 88 -10.15 -8.07 4.94
N PHE A 89 -9.72 -7.41 3.87
CA PHE A 89 -9.19 -8.09 2.68
C PHE A 89 -7.78 -8.67 2.90
N MET A 90 -7.10 -8.23 3.94
CA MET A 90 -5.73 -8.68 4.26
C MET A 90 -5.69 -9.86 5.24
N LEU A 91 -6.85 -10.32 5.73
CA LEU A 91 -6.90 -11.48 6.60
C LEU A 91 -6.29 -12.70 5.90
N PRO A 92 -5.61 -13.60 6.62
CA PRO A 92 -5.50 -13.68 8.09
C PRO A 92 -4.35 -12.89 8.71
N TYR A 93 -3.72 -12.00 7.97
CA TYR A 93 -2.60 -11.21 8.51
C TYR A 93 -3.11 -10.22 9.55
N PRO A 94 -2.42 -10.10 10.72
CA PRO A 94 -2.83 -9.14 11.75
C PRO A 94 -2.60 -7.69 11.29
N PRO A 95 -3.36 -6.74 11.84
CA PRO A 95 -3.17 -5.33 11.49
C PRO A 95 -1.76 -4.84 11.74
N SER A 96 -1.19 -4.17 10.76
CA SER A 96 0.11 -3.49 10.90
C SER A 96 0.16 -2.30 9.96
N SER A 97 0.96 -1.30 10.30
CA SER A 97 1.17 -0.12 9.45
C SER A 97 2.56 0.45 9.66
N PRO A 98 3.28 0.79 8.60
CA PRO A 98 2.86 0.60 7.19
C PRO A 98 2.78 -0.87 6.80
N SER A 99 1.99 -1.16 5.79
CA SER A 99 1.95 -2.48 5.18
C SER A 99 1.59 -2.34 3.69
N ILE A 100 1.91 -3.37 2.91
CA ILE A 100 1.74 -3.33 1.46
C ILE A 100 1.11 -4.64 1.03
N ALA A 101 -0.01 -4.57 0.31
CA ALA A 101 -0.74 -5.76 -0.13
C ALA A 101 -0.98 -5.72 -1.63
N LEU A 102 -0.79 -6.86 -2.29
CA LEU A 102 -1.12 -7.02 -3.70
C LEU A 102 -2.30 -7.97 -3.83
N PHE A 103 -3.32 -7.53 -4.54
CA PHE A 103 -4.53 -8.31 -4.81
C PHE A 103 -4.61 -8.64 -6.30
N LYS A 104 -5.14 -9.81 -6.60
CA LYS A 104 -5.43 -10.20 -7.98
C LYS A 104 -6.86 -10.71 -8.05
N ASP A 105 -7.69 -10.05 -8.84
CA ASP A 105 -9.11 -10.39 -9.00
C ASP A 105 -9.83 -10.47 -7.63
N GLY A 106 -9.49 -9.54 -6.73
CA GLY A 106 -10.10 -9.46 -5.40
C GLY A 106 -9.46 -10.32 -4.33
N GLU A 107 -8.47 -11.14 -4.65
CA GLU A 107 -7.83 -12.03 -3.69
C GLU A 107 -6.41 -11.57 -3.36
N LEU A 108 -6.04 -11.68 -2.09
CA LEU A 108 -4.70 -11.33 -1.61
C LEU A 108 -3.69 -12.35 -2.12
N VAL A 109 -2.70 -11.91 -2.88
CA VAL A 109 -1.66 -12.79 -3.43
C VAL A 109 -0.28 -12.51 -2.87
N HIS A 110 -0.05 -11.33 -2.29
CA HIS A 110 1.24 -10.99 -1.69
C HIS A 110 1.04 -9.97 -0.57
N MET A 111 1.76 -10.12 0.53
CA MET A 111 1.65 -9.23 1.69
C MET A 111 3.03 -8.93 2.27
N ILE A 112 3.31 -7.64 2.48
CA ILE A 112 4.49 -7.18 3.19
C ILE A 112 3.99 -6.49 4.46
N GLU A 113 4.29 -7.08 5.61
CA GLU A 113 3.88 -6.54 6.90
C GLU A 113 4.93 -5.59 7.46
N ARG A 114 4.56 -4.82 8.47
CA ARG A 114 5.47 -3.86 9.08
C ARG A 114 6.82 -4.48 9.48
N HIS A 115 6.80 -5.67 10.05
CA HIS A 115 8.05 -6.31 10.49
C HIS A 115 8.95 -6.72 9.33
N HIS A 116 8.42 -6.81 8.11
CA HIS A 116 9.22 -7.02 6.90
C HIS A 116 9.76 -5.71 6.35
N ILE A 117 9.24 -4.57 6.81
CA ILE A 117 9.64 -3.24 6.36
C ILE A 117 10.71 -2.66 7.29
N GLU A 118 10.49 -2.81 8.61
CA GLU A 118 11.45 -2.35 9.60
C GLU A 118 12.80 -3.05 9.44
N GLY A 119 13.87 -2.26 9.49
CA GLY A 119 15.22 -2.80 9.40
C GLY A 119 15.67 -3.22 8.01
N ARG A 120 14.85 -2.96 6.99
CA ARG A 120 15.20 -3.25 5.60
C ARG A 120 15.29 -1.97 4.79
N SER A 121 16.17 -1.96 3.80
CA SER A 121 16.30 -0.79 2.93
C SER A 121 15.10 -0.70 1.99
N ALA A 122 14.85 0.51 1.49
CA ALA A 122 13.83 0.71 0.48
C ALA A 122 14.09 -0.14 -0.76
N GLU A 123 15.37 -0.29 -1.15
CA GLU A 123 15.76 -1.10 -2.30
C GLU A 123 15.39 -2.58 -2.12
N MET A 124 15.62 -3.14 -0.94
CA MET A 124 15.26 -4.53 -0.65
C MET A 124 13.75 -4.75 -0.74
N ILE A 125 12.97 -3.82 -0.21
CA ILE A 125 11.52 -3.89 -0.26
C ILE A 125 11.04 -3.73 -1.70
N ALA A 126 11.63 -2.79 -2.45
CA ALA A 126 11.30 -2.57 -3.85
C ALA A 126 11.58 -3.82 -4.69
N ASP A 127 12.70 -4.50 -4.44
CA ASP A 127 13.04 -5.74 -5.16
C ASP A 127 12.02 -6.84 -4.87
N ASN A 128 11.57 -6.95 -3.62
CA ASN A 128 10.51 -7.89 -3.25
C ASN A 128 9.22 -7.60 -4.01
N LEU A 129 8.82 -6.32 -4.08
CA LEU A 129 7.64 -5.92 -4.83
C LEU A 129 7.76 -6.19 -6.33
N LYS A 130 8.93 -5.94 -6.91
CA LYS A 130 9.16 -6.20 -8.34
C LYS A 130 9.02 -7.68 -8.66
N MET A 131 9.51 -8.55 -7.78
CA MET A 131 9.34 -10.00 -7.93
C MET A 131 7.86 -10.38 -7.90
N ALA A 132 7.10 -9.81 -6.98
CA ALA A 132 5.66 -10.05 -6.90
C ALA A 132 4.92 -9.54 -8.14
N PHE A 133 5.29 -8.37 -8.64
CA PHE A 133 4.70 -7.83 -9.87
C PHE A 133 5.02 -8.73 -11.06
N ASP A 134 6.25 -9.24 -11.16
CA ASP A 134 6.62 -10.15 -12.25
C ASP A 134 5.81 -11.46 -12.20
N GLU A 135 5.48 -11.92 -11.00
CA GLU A 135 4.73 -13.16 -10.83
C GLU A 135 3.24 -12.99 -11.09
N TYR A 136 2.64 -11.88 -10.64
CA TYR A 136 1.19 -11.73 -10.62
C TYR A 136 0.64 -10.71 -11.64
N CYS A 137 1.46 -9.78 -12.06
CA CYS A 137 1.04 -8.74 -12.99
C CYS A 137 1.55 -9.04 -14.41
#